data_c28ad3f3a3f843a6d2072d6de41f198c
#
_entry.id   c28ad3f3a3f843a6d2072d6de41f198c
#
_cell.length_a   1.000
_cell.length_b   1.000
_cell.length_c   1.000
_cell.angle_alpha   90.00
_cell.angle_beta   90.00
_cell.angle_gamma   90.00
#
_symmetry.space_group_name_H-M   'P 1'
#
loop_
_entity.id
_entity.type
_entity.pdbx_description
1 polymer ?
#
loop_
_entity_poly.entity_id
_entity_poly.type
_entity_poly.pdbx_seq_one_letter_code
_entity_poly.pdbx_strand_id
1 'polypeptide(L)'
;MYAPILLQNFKNLAQVNYFAQTNHFAQTSFLAQINFFEAAFYFVMAVALIFGITVIFGAPYVPSLKSELRKMFKHLYKLSSKDLLIDLGSGDGVVLKVASEDFGAQTLGYEIHPVLSLLSRLRLRKIRHLAKVKTQNIYTAKFPEQTTVVYVFGDSKDIAKLVQKVQSEATRLNKSLYLISNGFEVPGHKIVKTYRTYYLYLVHPEKSQKNNLKIKLLTRRSGGENHPPEKPRKV
;
A
#
# COMPACT_ATOMS: atom_id res chain seq x y z
N MET A 1 -59.41 -65.92 -8.10
CA MET A 1 -58.12 -66.54 -7.73
C MET A 1 -56.90 -65.67 -8.12
N TYR A 2 -57.03 -64.39 -8.59
CA TYR A 2 -55.93 -63.55 -9.05
C TYR A 2 -55.59 -62.34 -8.13
N ALA A 3 -56.42 -62.04 -7.12
CA ALA A 3 -56.22 -60.85 -6.26
C ALA A 3 -54.92 -60.84 -5.41
N PRO A 4 -54.45 -61.95 -4.84
CA PRO A 4 -53.22 -61.94 -4.04
C PRO A 4 -51.92 -61.66 -4.83
N ILE A 5 -51.89 -62.11 -6.10
CA ILE A 5 -50.74 -61.92 -6.98
C ILE A 5 -50.60 -60.44 -7.39
N LEU A 6 -51.71 -59.77 -7.68
CA LEU A 6 -51.76 -58.37 -8.01
C LEU A 6 -51.32 -57.51 -6.84
N LEU A 7 -51.76 -57.78 -5.61
CA LEU A 7 -51.33 -57.08 -4.39
C LEU A 7 -49.87 -57.26 -4.12
N GLN A 8 -49.27 -58.42 -4.36
CA GLN A 8 -47.86 -58.68 -4.19
C GLN A 8 -46.99 -57.87 -5.19
N ASN A 9 -47.49 -57.84 -6.47
CA ASN A 9 -46.79 -57.03 -7.49
C ASN A 9 -46.82 -55.52 -7.19
N PHE A 10 -47.93 -54.97 -6.67
CA PHE A 10 -48.02 -53.59 -6.24
C PHE A 10 -47.05 -53.26 -5.07
N LYS A 11 -46.94 -54.17 -4.08
CA LYS A 11 -45.98 -54.01 -2.98
C LYS A 11 -44.53 -54.03 -3.46
N ASN A 12 -44.21 -54.91 -4.40
CA ASN A 12 -42.87 -54.99 -4.97
C ASN A 12 -42.52 -53.73 -5.79
N LEU A 13 -43.44 -53.21 -6.59
CA LEU A 13 -43.30 -51.97 -7.33
C LEU A 13 -43.11 -50.76 -6.41
N ALA A 14 -43.86 -50.68 -5.32
CA ALA A 14 -43.70 -49.61 -4.32
C ALA A 14 -42.36 -49.66 -3.61
N GLN A 15 -41.89 -50.87 -3.27
CA GLN A 15 -40.54 -51.04 -2.70
C GLN A 15 -39.40 -50.64 -3.67
N VAL A 16 -39.52 -51.04 -4.94
CA VAL A 16 -38.52 -50.65 -5.96
C VAL A 16 -38.48 -49.16 -6.17
N ASN A 17 -39.65 -48.50 -6.24
CA ASN A 17 -39.70 -47.03 -6.35
C ASN A 17 -39.16 -46.31 -5.12
N TYR A 18 -39.45 -46.80 -3.94
CA TYR A 18 -38.88 -46.25 -2.70
C TYR A 18 -37.36 -46.36 -2.66
N PHE A 19 -36.80 -47.52 -3.03
CA PHE A 19 -35.34 -47.74 -3.10
C PHE A 19 -34.67 -46.85 -4.18
N ALA A 20 -35.33 -46.66 -5.32
CA ALA A 20 -34.83 -45.80 -6.39
C ALA A 20 -34.82 -44.32 -5.96
N GLN A 21 -35.85 -43.85 -5.26
CA GLN A 21 -35.91 -42.46 -4.76
C GLN A 21 -34.86 -42.20 -3.65
N THR A 22 -34.66 -43.13 -2.70
CA THR A 22 -33.68 -42.96 -1.63
C THR A 22 -32.25 -42.96 -2.16
N ASN A 23 -31.92 -43.82 -3.15
CA ASN A 23 -30.61 -43.82 -3.78
C ASN A 23 -30.34 -42.57 -4.60
N HIS A 24 -31.35 -42.03 -5.29
CA HIS A 24 -31.21 -40.78 -6.03
C HIS A 24 -30.96 -39.59 -5.11
N PHE A 25 -31.69 -39.52 -3.98
CA PHE A 25 -31.50 -38.46 -2.99
C PHE A 25 -30.12 -38.54 -2.31
N ALA A 26 -29.66 -39.75 -1.98
CA ALA A 26 -28.33 -39.96 -1.41
C ALA A 26 -27.22 -39.60 -2.40
N GLN A 27 -27.35 -39.92 -3.69
CA GLN A 27 -26.40 -39.56 -4.73
C GLN A 27 -26.33 -38.03 -4.95
N THR A 28 -27.47 -37.35 -5.01
CA THR A 28 -27.50 -35.90 -5.23
C THR A 28 -26.90 -35.14 -4.05
N SER A 29 -27.15 -35.58 -2.81
CA SER A 29 -26.56 -34.94 -1.61
C SER A 29 -25.05 -35.18 -1.53
N PHE A 30 -24.55 -36.35 -1.89
CA PHE A 30 -23.12 -36.66 -1.94
C PHE A 30 -22.39 -35.85 -3.01
N LEU A 31 -22.95 -35.75 -4.22
CA LEU A 31 -22.37 -34.91 -5.29
C LEU A 31 -22.40 -33.43 -4.94
N ALA A 32 -23.42 -32.94 -4.24
CA ALA A 32 -23.46 -31.56 -3.74
C ALA A 32 -22.40 -31.27 -2.68
N GLN A 33 -22.10 -32.24 -1.81
CA GLN A 33 -21.02 -32.13 -0.84
C GLN A 33 -19.63 -32.12 -1.50
N ILE A 34 -19.40 -32.98 -2.51
CA ILE A 34 -18.12 -32.99 -3.26
C ILE A 34 -17.91 -31.63 -3.94
N ASN A 35 -18.92 -31.12 -4.63
CA ASN A 35 -18.85 -29.83 -5.30
C ASN A 35 -18.56 -28.67 -4.33
N PHE A 36 -19.11 -28.72 -3.12
CA PHE A 36 -18.83 -27.71 -2.11
C PHE A 36 -17.36 -27.75 -1.64
N PHE A 37 -16.83 -28.94 -1.37
CA PHE A 37 -15.43 -29.09 -0.94
C PHE A 37 -14.45 -28.74 -2.06
N GLU A 38 -14.73 -29.10 -3.30
CA GLU A 38 -13.94 -28.71 -4.45
C GLU A 38 -13.93 -27.17 -4.62
N ALA A 39 -15.10 -26.54 -4.59
CA ALA A 39 -15.21 -25.09 -4.68
C ALA A 39 -14.45 -24.38 -3.53
N ALA A 40 -14.57 -24.88 -2.30
CA ALA A 40 -13.83 -24.37 -1.16
C ALA A 40 -12.31 -24.55 -1.33
N PHE A 41 -11.85 -25.70 -1.84
CA PHE A 41 -10.46 -25.96 -2.13
C PHE A 41 -9.90 -24.98 -3.18
N TYR A 42 -10.58 -24.81 -4.31
CA TYR A 42 -10.14 -23.85 -5.34
C TYR A 42 -10.15 -22.41 -4.84
N PHE A 43 -11.12 -22.04 -4.01
CA PHE A 43 -11.14 -20.73 -3.38
C PHE A 43 -9.92 -20.50 -2.47
N VAL A 44 -9.59 -21.47 -1.60
CA VAL A 44 -8.42 -21.40 -0.72
C VAL A 44 -7.14 -21.36 -1.55
N MET A 45 -7.03 -22.18 -2.60
CA MET A 45 -5.87 -22.16 -3.50
C MET A 45 -5.71 -20.82 -4.23
N ALA A 46 -6.81 -20.22 -4.69
CA ALA A 46 -6.77 -18.92 -5.33
C ALA A 46 -6.32 -17.82 -4.36
N VAL A 47 -6.82 -17.85 -3.12
CA VAL A 47 -6.38 -16.93 -2.07
C VAL A 47 -4.90 -17.13 -1.75
N ALA A 48 -4.44 -18.38 -1.60
CA ALA A 48 -3.03 -18.69 -1.34
C ALA A 48 -2.13 -18.23 -2.49
N LEU A 49 -2.56 -18.41 -3.74
CA LEU A 49 -1.82 -17.94 -4.92
C LEU A 49 -1.70 -16.42 -4.95
N ILE A 50 -2.81 -15.69 -4.70
CA ILE A 50 -2.80 -14.23 -4.63
C ILE A 50 -1.84 -13.75 -3.52
N PHE A 51 -1.87 -14.38 -2.34
CA PHE A 51 -0.93 -14.06 -1.26
C PHE A 51 0.52 -14.40 -1.64
N GLY A 52 0.76 -15.58 -2.23
CA GLY A 52 2.08 -16.00 -2.68
C GLY A 52 2.72 -15.04 -3.68
N ILE A 53 1.97 -14.61 -4.67
CA ILE A 53 2.43 -13.62 -5.67
C ILE A 53 2.81 -12.30 -5.00
N THR A 54 2.05 -11.83 -4.03
CA THR A 54 2.34 -10.56 -3.35
C THR A 54 3.52 -10.64 -2.39
N VAL A 55 3.80 -11.80 -1.78
CA VAL A 55 5.02 -12.03 -0.99
C VAL A 55 6.27 -11.99 -1.87
N ILE A 56 6.18 -12.51 -3.10
CA ILE A 56 7.31 -12.50 -4.06
C ILE A 56 7.59 -11.09 -4.60
N PHE A 57 6.56 -10.27 -4.81
CA PHE A 57 6.65 -8.94 -5.43
C PHE A 57 6.51 -7.76 -4.46
N GLY A 58 6.25 -8.00 -3.18
CA GLY A 58 6.06 -6.95 -2.15
C GLY A 58 6.78 -7.25 -0.84
N ALA A 59 6.94 -6.22 -0.02
CA ALA A 59 7.43 -6.38 1.34
C ALA A 59 6.41 -7.18 2.19
N PRO A 60 6.88 -8.05 3.11
CA PRO A 60 5.99 -8.83 3.98
C PRO A 60 5.11 -7.90 4.83
N TYR A 61 3.83 -8.26 4.96
CA TYR A 61 2.91 -7.54 5.83
C TYR A 61 3.29 -7.70 7.30
N VAL A 62 3.67 -6.60 7.94
CA VAL A 62 3.97 -6.53 9.39
C VAL A 62 2.99 -5.57 10.05
N PRO A 63 2.07 -6.06 10.93
CA PRO A 63 1.08 -5.21 11.57
C PRO A 63 1.73 -4.26 12.60
N SER A 64 1.45 -2.97 12.48
CA SER A 64 1.91 -1.97 13.44
C SER A 64 1.04 -1.95 14.70
N LEU A 65 1.67 -1.87 15.88
CA LEU A 65 0.94 -1.76 17.15
C LEU A 65 0.36 -0.35 17.33
N LYS A 66 -0.94 -0.23 17.54
CA LYS A 66 -1.63 1.06 17.70
C LYS A 66 -1.07 1.91 18.84
N SER A 67 -0.70 1.30 19.97
CA SER A 67 -0.09 2.01 21.11
C SER A 67 1.23 2.67 20.74
N GLU A 68 2.07 2.00 19.96
CA GLU A 68 3.36 2.53 19.50
C GLU A 68 3.17 3.65 18.47
N LEU A 69 2.21 3.50 17.55
CA LEU A 69 1.88 4.57 16.59
C LEU A 69 1.40 5.85 17.30
N ARG A 70 0.54 5.72 18.34
CA ARG A 70 0.10 6.87 19.13
C ARG A 70 1.26 7.59 19.81
N LYS A 71 2.19 6.84 20.40
CA LYS A 71 3.38 7.40 21.04
C LYS A 71 4.29 8.04 19.99
N MET A 72 4.52 7.38 18.87
CA MET A 72 5.33 7.90 17.77
C MET A 72 4.76 9.23 17.27
N PHE A 73 3.47 9.33 16.95
CA PHE A 73 2.85 10.56 16.50
C PHE A 73 2.85 11.68 17.55
N LYS A 74 2.88 11.36 18.85
CA LYS A 74 3.00 12.36 19.92
C LYS A 74 4.44 12.86 20.08
N HIS A 75 5.41 11.96 20.03
CA HIS A 75 6.80 12.25 20.42
C HIS A 75 7.71 12.57 19.24
N LEU A 76 7.55 11.89 18.09
CA LEU A 76 8.42 12.06 16.94
C LEU A 76 7.95 13.21 16.05
N TYR A 77 6.71 13.13 15.58
CA TYR A 77 6.06 14.13 14.74
C TYR A 77 4.70 14.49 15.34
N LYS A 78 4.54 15.72 15.79
CA LYS A 78 3.30 16.18 16.45
C LYS A 78 2.17 16.29 15.43
N LEU A 79 1.62 15.14 15.05
CA LEU A 79 0.55 15.04 14.06
C LEU A 79 -0.71 15.79 14.53
N SER A 80 -1.38 16.46 13.62
CA SER A 80 -2.57 17.28 13.90
C SER A 80 -3.60 17.23 12.77
N SER A 81 -4.75 17.83 12.99
CA SER A 81 -5.82 17.98 11.97
C SER A 81 -5.44 18.85 10.77
N LYS A 82 -4.33 19.56 10.83
CA LYS A 82 -3.79 20.36 9.71
C LYS A 82 -2.96 19.52 8.73
N ASP A 83 -2.66 18.28 9.10
CA ASP A 83 -1.77 17.41 8.34
C ASP A 83 -2.54 16.54 7.35
N LEU A 84 -1.91 16.31 6.20
CA LEU A 84 -2.24 15.21 5.30
C LEU A 84 -1.08 14.21 5.32
N LEU A 85 -1.34 13.05 5.93
CA LEU A 85 -0.40 11.95 6.00
C LEU A 85 -0.59 11.01 4.82
N ILE A 86 0.50 10.70 4.13
CA ILE A 86 0.56 9.65 3.10
C ILE A 86 1.20 8.41 3.72
N ASP A 87 0.59 7.25 3.55
CA ASP A 87 1.12 5.95 3.98
C ASP A 87 1.44 5.09 2.75
N LEU A 88 2.73 4.82 2.55
CA LEU A 88 3.23 4.06 1.41
C LEU A 88 3.34 2.58 1.78
N GLY A 89 2.43 1.77 1.26
CA GLY A 89 2.23 0.39 1.66
C GLY A 89 1.33 0.30 2.89
N SER A 90 0.14 0.91 2.81
CA SER A 90 -0.74 1.09 3.97
C SER A 90 -1.32 -0.19 4.55
N GLY A 91 -1.14 -1.33 3.87
CA GLY A 91 -1.59 -2.64 4.36
C GLY A 91 -3.06 -2.64 4.73
N ASP A 92 -3.35 -3.04 5.95
CA ASP A 92 -4.69 -3.09 6.52
C ASP A 92 -5.22 -1.73 7.06
N GLY A 93 -4.45 -0.64 6.89
CA GLY A 93 -4.85 0.72 7.21
C GLY A 93 -4.77 1.11 8.68
N VAL A 94 -4.03 0.38 9.52
CA VAL A 94 -3.93 0.67 10.95
C VAL A 94 -3.29 2.04 11.22
N VAL A 95 -2.26 2.42 10.47
CA VAL A 95 -1.58 3.72 10.58
C VAL A 95 -2.55 4.85 10.24
N LEU A 96 -3.27 4.73 9.12
CA LEU A 96 -4.29 5.69 8.70
C LEU A 96 -5.37 5.87 9.75
N LYS A 97 -5.83 4.73 10.32
CA LYS A 97 -6.86 4.76 11.37
C LYS A 97 -6.41 5.53 12.60
N VAL A 98 -5.21 5.21 13.13
CA VAL A 98 -4.66 5.90 14.30
C VAL A 98 -4.44 7.38 14.02
N ALA A 99 -3.87 7.74 12.87
CA ALA A 99 -3.62 9.13 12.50
C ALA A 99 -4.92 9.95 12.40
N SER A 100 -5.98 9.36 11.84
CA SER A 100 -7.24 10.07 11.67
C SER A 100 -8.11 10.07 12.93
N GLU A 101 -8.27 8.94 13.64
CA GLU A 101 -9.15 8.87 14.83
C GLU A 101 -8.55 9.59 16.03
N ASP A 102 -7.24 9.44 16.28
CA ASP A 102 -6.62 9.95 17.50
C ASP A 102 -6.04 11.38 17.33
N PHE A 103 -5.76 11.83 16.09
CA PHE A 103 -5.12 13.13 15.83
C PHE A 103 -5.91 14.02 14.86
N GLY A 104 -7.01 13.52 14.29
CA GLY A 104 -7.83 14.28 13.35
C GLY A 104 -7.18 14.54 11.99
N ALA A 105 -6.02 13.93 11.69
CA ALA A 105 -5.30 14.14 10.46
C ALA A 105 -6.06 13.56 9.25
N GLN A 106 -5.97 14.23 8.11
CA GLN A 106 -6.36 13.62 6.85
C GLN A 106 -5.32 12.58 6.46
N THR A 107 -5.76 11.45 5.92
CA THR A 107 -4.85 10.38 5.55
C THR A 107 -5.20 9.76 4.19
N LEU A 108 -4.16 9.40 3.44
CA LEU A 108 -4.28 8.67 2.18
C LEU A 108 -3.25 7.54 2.14
N GLY A 109 -3.73 6.31 2.12
CA GLY A 109 -2.90 5.12 1.93
C GLY A 109 -2.81 4.69 0.48
N TYR A 110 -1.64 4.25 0.06
CA TYR A 110 -1.43 3.53 -1.18
C TYR A 110 -1.05 2.10 -0.87
N GLU A 111 -1.83 1.15 -1.38
CA GLU A 111 -1.63 -0.29 -1.16
C GLU A 111 -1.79 -1.03 -2.48
N ILE A 112 -0.79 -1.85 -2.83
CA ILE A 112 -0.83 -2.59 -4.10
C ILE A 112 -1.68 -3.86 -3.98
N HIS A 113 -1.76 -4.44 -2.78
CA HIS A 113 -2.49 -5.69 -2.56
C HIS A 113 -4.00 -5.44 -2.45
N PRO A 114 -4.83 -5.98 -3.39
CA PRO A 114 -6.25 -5.65 -3.43
C PRO A 114 -7.03 -6.11 -2.18
N VAL A 115 -6.66 -7.26 -1.60
CA VAL A 115 -7.31 -7.79 -0.38
C VAL A 115 -6.99 -6.91 0.82
N LEU A 116 -5.73 -6.51 1.04
CA LEU A 116 -5.35 -5.59 2.11
C LEU A 116 -6.02 -4.22 1.94
N SER A 117 -6.05 -3.71 0.71
CA SER A 117 -6.75 -2.46 0.38
C SER A 117 -8.25 -2.54 0.69
N LEU A 118 -8.91 -3.68 0.42
CA LEU A 118 -10.32 -3.90 0.77
C LEU A 118 -10.51 -3.95 2.30
N LEU A 119 -9.67 -4.70 3.02
CA LEU A 119 -9.69 -4.77 4.48
C LEU A 119 -9.48 -3.39 5.11
N SER A 120 -8.55 -2.61 4.56
CA SER A 120 -8.32 -1.23 4.99
C SER A 120 -9.56 -0.36 4.79
N ARG A 121 -10.20 -0.40 3.61
CA ARG A 121 -11.44 0.35 3.35
C ARG A 121 -12.57 -0.04 4.32
N LEU A 122 -12.73 -1.33 4.62
CA LEU A 122 -13.70 -1.81 5.60
C LEU A 122 -13.41 -1.30 7.01
N ARG A 123 -12.12 -1.31 7.41
CA ARG A 123 -11.67 -0.77 8.71
C ARG A 123 -11.93 0.73 8.83
N LEU A 124 -11.73 1.47 7.75
CA LEU A 124 -11.84 2.93 7.70
C LEU A 124 -13.24 3.45 7.39
N ARG A 125 -14.24 2.58 7.19
CA ARG A 125 -15.59 2.95 6.72
C ARG A 125 -16.26 4.04 7.54
N LYS A 126 -16.04 4.06 8.87
CA LYS A 126 -16.63 5.04 9.78
C LYS A 126 -15.97 6.43 9.71
N ILE A 127 -14.73 6.49 9.24
CA ILE A 127 -13.91 7.71 9.15
C ILE A 127 -13.47 8.01 7.71
N ARG A 128 -14.24 7.54 6.71
CA ARG A 128 -13.93 7.72 5.27
C ARG A 128 -13.81 9.18 4.82
N HIS A 129 -14.31 10.12 5.60
CA HIS A 129 -14.18 11.55 5.36
C HIS A 129 -12.77 12.07 5.67
N LEU A 130 -12.02 11.42 6.57
CA LEU A 130 -10.61 11.73 6.90
C LEU A 130 -9.61 10.75 6.27
N ALA A 131 -9.96 9.46 6.21
CA ALA A 131 -9.05 8.40 5.81
C ALA A 131 -9.49 7.70 4.51
N LYS A 132 -8.60 7.64 3.53
CA LYS A 132 -8.84 7.00 2.23
C LYS A 132 -7.73 6.03 1.87
N VAL A 133 -8.05 4.98 1.08
CA VAL A 133 -7.08 4.03 0.54
C VAL A 133 -7.29 3.87 -0.95
N LYS A 134 -6.20 3.94 -1.70
CA LYS A 134 -6.14 3.65 -3.14
C LYS A 134 -5.37 2.36 -3.38
N THR A 135 -5.95 1.45 -4.17
CA THR A 135 -5.24 0.27 -4.66
C THR A 135 -4.35 0.73 -5.81
N GLN A 136 -3.08 0.97 -5.51
CA GLN A 136 -2.15 1.58 -6.48
C GLN A 136 -0.70 1.28 -6.09
N ASN A 137 0.16 1.13 -7.11
CA ASN A 137 1.59 1.03 -6.89
C ASN A 137 2.14 2.36 -6.34
N ILE A 138 2.87 2.29 -5.23
CA ILE A 138 3.43 3.45 -4.53
C ILE A 138 4.40 4.27 -5.38
N TYR A 139 5.15 3.63 -6.27
CA TYR A 139 6.13 4.30 -7.13
C TYR A 139 5.49 5.16 -8.23
N THR A 140 4.27 4.82 -8.68
CA THR A 140 3.52 5.59 -9.68
C THR A 140 2.49 6.54 -9.05
N ALA A 141 2.25 6.43 -7.74
CA ALA A 141 1.31 7.26 -7.02
C ALA A 141 1.75 8.74 -7.01
N LYS A 142 0.82 9.65 -7.24
CA LYS A 142 1.04 11.10 -7.10
C LYS A 142 0.47 11.57 -5.78
N PHE A 143 1.28 12.29 -4.98
CA PHE A 143 0.84 12.83 -3.72
C PHE A 143 -0.04 14.07 -3.93
N PRO A 144 -1.11 14.27 -3.15
CA PRO A 144 -1.88 15.51 -3.14
C PRO A 144 -1.00 16.70 -2.73
N GLU A 145 -1.37 17.89 -3.18
CA GLU A 145 -0.63 19.13 -2.89
C GLU A 145 -0.57 19.44 -1.39
N GLN A 146 -1.59 19.04 -0.64
CA GLN A 146 -1.70 19.27 0.81
C GLN A 146 -0.83 18.33 1.63
N THR A 147 -0.14 17.35 1.04
CA THR A 147 0.70 16.38 1.76
C THR A 147 1.72 17.09 2.64
N THR A 148 1.78 16.75 3.92
CA THR A 148 2.73 17.31 4.89
C THR A 148 3.73 16.28 5.38
N VAL A 149 3.28 15.03 5.57
CA VAL A 149 4.09 13.95 6.12
C VAL A 149 3.82 12.64 5.38
N VAL A 150 4.88 11.89 5.17
CA VAL A 150 4.87 10.56 4.54
C VAL A 150 5.34 9.55 5.57
N TYR A 151 4.60 8.48 5.72
CA TYR A 151 4.99 7.33 6.53
C TYR A 151 5.35 6.16 5.61
N VAL A 152 6.44 5.48 5.93
CA VAL A 152 6.88 4.28 5.23
C VAL A 152 7.30 3.21 6.25
N PHE A 153 6.91 1.98 5.99
CA PHE A 153 7.51 0.79 6.56
C PHE A 153 8.16 0.03 5.42
N GLY A 154 9.47 -0.10 5.42
CA GLY A 154 10.21 -0.78 4.36
C GLY A 154 11.38 -1.56 4.92
N ASP A 155 11.90 -2.50 4.15
CA ASP A 155 13.14 -3.15 4.47
C ASP A 155 14.35 -2.32 3.98
N SER A 156 15.56 -2.76 4.32
CA SER A 156 16.80 -2.11 3.94
C SER A 156 17.02 -2.02 2.43
N LYS A 157 16.36 -2.89 1.64
CA LYS A 157 16.53 -2.96 0.17
C LYS A 157 15.66 -1.92 -0.54
N ASP A 158 14.47 -1.67 0.00
CA ASP A 158 13.49 -0.79 -0.64
C ASP A 158 13.52 0.65 -0.15
N ILE A 159 14.12 0.90 1.04
CA ILE A 159 14.11 2.23 1.65
C ILE A 159 14.71 3.31 0.73
N ALA A 160 15.77 3.01 0.00
CA ALA A 160 16.40 3.97 -0.92
C ALA A 160 15.44 4.37 -2.06
N LYS A 161 14.71 3.42 -2.65
CA LYS A 161 13.73 3.69 -3.70
C LYS A 161 12.53 4.47 -3.16
N LEU A 162 12.08 4.16 -1.94
CA LEU A 162 11.00 4.88 -1.26
C LEU A 162 11.37 6.33 -1.01
N VAL A 163 12.60 6.58 -0.55
CA VAL A 163 13.11 7.94 -0.34
C VAL A 163 13.21 8.71 -1.66
N GLN A 164 13.72 8.09 -2.73
CA GLN A 164 13.73 8.69 -4.08
C GLN A 164 12.32 9.06 -4.54
N LYS A 165 11.32 8.21 -4.25
CA LYS A 165 9.91 8.53 -4.52
C LYS A 165 9.45 9.76 -3.76
N VAL A 166 9.73 9.84 -2.46
CA VAL A 166 9.37 11.02 -1.63
C VAL A 166 10.10 12.27 -2.12
N GLN A 167 11.39 12.15 -2.48
CA GLN A 167 12.20 13.22 -3.04
C GLN A 167 11.60 13.76 -4.35
N SER A 168 11.21 12.88 -5.26
CA SER A 168 10.57 13.26 -6.53
C SER A 168 9.24 14.00 -6.31
N GLU A 169 8.44 13.57 -5.34
CA GLU A 169 7.18 14.23 -5.00
C GLU A 169 7.41 15.57 -4.29
N ALA A 170 8.40 15.68 -3.40
CA ALA A 170 8.79 16.96 -2.79
C ALA A 170 9.22 17.98 -3.86
N THR A 171 10.00 17.53 -4.85
CA THR A 171 10.42 18.35 -6.00
C THR A 171 9.23 18.74 -6.89
N ARG A 172 8.34 17.79 -7.21
CA ARG A 172 7.12 18.06 -8.00
C ARG A 172 6.20 19.06 -7.31
N LEU A 173 6.04 18.94 -5.99
CA LEU A 173 5.20 19.84 -5.18
C LEU A 173 5.90 21.15 -4.82
N ASN A 174 7.20 21.27 -5.10
CA ASN A 174 8.05 22.40 -4.74
C ASN A 174 7.97 22.77 -3.26
N LYS A 175 7.92 21.76 -2.40
CA LYS A 175 7.90 21.93 -0.93
C LYS A 175 8.58 20.81 -0.20
N SER A 176 9.05 21.08 1.01
CA SER A 176 9.62 20.07 1.89
C SER A 176 8.53 19.18 2.47
N LEU A 177 8.83 17.89 2.56
CA LEU A 177 7.94 16.86 3.14
C LEU A 177 8.65 16.23 4.34
N TYR A 178 7.93 16.00 5.42
CA TYR A 178 8.42 15.14 6.48
C TYR A 178 8.30 13.68 6.05
N LEU A 179 9.32 12.89 6.37
CA LEU A 179 9.33 11.44 6.13
C LEU A 179 9.55 10.72 7.46
N ILE A 180 8.64 9.83 7.82
CA ILE A 180 8.77 8.91 8.94
C ILE A 180 9.10 7.54 8.38
N SER A 181 10.30 7.04 8.66
CA SER A 181 10.71 5.68 8.36
C SER A 181 10.57 4.81 9.60
N ASN A 182 9.92 3.67 9.49
CA ASN A 182 9.81 2.69 10.56
C ASN A 182 10.74 1.51 10.27
N GLY A 183 11.61 1.19 11.23
CA GLY A 183 12.48 0.04 11.23
C GLY A 183 13.87 0.27 10.62
N PHE A 184 14.03 1.20 9.70
CA PHE A 184 15.27 1.40 8.95
C PHE A 184 15.65 2.86 8.82
N GLU A 185 16.95 3.12 9.00
CA GLU A 185 17.52 4.43 8.69
C GLU A 185 17.66 4.63 7.18
N VAL A 186 17.54 5.89 6.77
CA VAL A 186 17.76 6.31 5.38
C VAL A 186 19.22 6.69 5.19
N PRO A 187 19.99 5.90 4.43
CA PRO A 187 21.40 6.20 4.21
C PRO A 187 21.60 7.59 3.58
N GLY A 188 22.60 8.34 4.07
CA GLY A 188 22.97 9.64 3.52
C GLY A 188 22.00 10.79 3.84
N HIS A 189 20.96 10.59 4.63
CA HIS A 189 20.02 11.63 5.02
C HIS A 189 20.17 12.00 6.50
N LYS A 190 20.12 13.30 6.80
CA LYS A 190 20.20 13.78 8.17
C LYS A 190 18.93 13.48 8.94
N ILE A 191 19.05 12.73 10.04
CA ILE A 191 17.95 12.46 10.96
C ILE A 191 17.58 13.75 11.71
N VAL A 192 16.30 14.13 11.67
CA VAL A 192 15.78 15.28 12.43
C VAL A 192 15.50 14.86 13.87
N LYS A 193 14.89 13.67 14.04
CA LYS A 193 14.53 13.13 15.35
C LYS A 193 14.35 11.62 15.27
N THR A 194 14.53 10.93 16.39
CA THR A 194 14.29 9.49 16.53
C THR A 194 13.36 9.20 17.68
N TYR A 195 12.59 8.14 17.53
CA TYR A 195 11.80 7.57 18.62
C TYR A 195 11.71 6.05 18.43
N ARG A 196 12.43 5.27 19.25
CA ARG A 196 12.56 3.82 19.10
C ARG A 196 13.08 3.44 17.69
N THR A 197 12.31 2.67 16.94
CA THR A 197 12.61 2.24 15.56
C THR A 197 12.14 3.23 14.50
N TYR A 198 11.62 4.39 14.91
CA TYR A 198 11.11 5.40 13.99
C TYR A 198 12.11 6.54 13.82
N TYR A 199 12.34 6.94 12.59
CA TYR A 199 13.25 7.99 12.19
C TYR A 199 12.51 9.07 11.42
N LEU A 200 12.68 10.32 11.83
CA LEU A 200 12.09 11.49 11.16
C LEU A 200 13.13 12.20 10.31
N TYR A 201 12.79 12.45 9.08
CA TYR A 201 13.58 13.20 8.12
C TYR A 201 12.79 14.39 7.59
N LEU A 202 13.51 15.41 7.12
CA LEU A 202 12.94 16.49 6.31
C LEU A 202 13.53 16.38 4.90
N VAL A 203 12.67 16.06 3.94
CA VAL A 203 13.04 15.88 2.54
C VAL A 203 12.74 17.19 1.81
N HIS A 204 13.78 17.86 1.35
CA HIS A 204 13.67 19.12 0.62
C HIS A 204 13.51 18.88 -0.88
N PRO A 205 12.82 19.76 -1.63
CA PRO A 205 12.81 19.69 -3.09
C PRO A 205 14.23 19.83 -3.63
N GLU A 206 14.57 19.05 -4.65
CA GLU A 206 15.81 19.26 -5.37
C GLU A 206 15.76 20.60 -6.09
N LYS A 207 16.79 21.42 -5.92
CA LYS A 207 16.95 22.64 -6.70
C LYS A 207 17.08 22.24 -8.17
N SER A 208 16.19 22.72 -9.01
CA SER A 208 16.19 22.40 -10.42
C SER A 208 17.58 22.66 -11.03
N GLN A 209 18.26 21.61 -11.48
CA GLN A 209 19.56 21.73 -12.20
C GLN A 209 19.45 22.64 -13.42
N LYS A 210 18.24 22.87 -13.94
CA LYS A 210 18.00 23.84 -15.03
C LYS A 210 18.41 25.27 -14.66
N ASN A 211 18.24 25.69 -13.41
CA ASN A 211 18.69 27.02 -12.97
C ASN A 211 20.21 27.10 -12.87
N ASN A 212 20.88 26.03 -12.42
CA ASN A 212 22.35 26.00 -12.36
C ASN A 212 22.97 25.95 -13.75
N LEU A 213 22.34 25.26 -14.72
CA LEU A 213 22.81 25.25 -16.11
C LEU A 213 22.59 26.60 -16.78
N LYS A 214 21.46 27.28 -16.52
CA LYS A 214 21.16 28.61 -17.04
C LYS A 214 22.11 29.68 -16.48
N ILE A 215 22.41 29.60 -15.19
CA ILE A 215 23.40 30.48 -14.53
C ILE A 215 24.79 30.20 -15.11
N LYS A 216 25.18 28.94 -15.28
CA LYS A 216 26.49 28.56 -15.85
C LYS A 216 26.64 28.94 -17.32
N LEU A 217 25.56 28.95 -18.09
CA LEU A 217 25.53 29.44 -19.48
C LEU A 217 25.55 30.97 -19.54
N LEU A 218 24.90 31.67 -18.64
CA LEU A 218 24.93 33.12 -18.56
C LEU A 218 26.30 33.63 -18.11
N THR A 219 26.94 33.01 -17.13
CA THR A 219 28.32 33.33 -16.70
C THR A 219 29.36 33.01 -17.75
N ARG A 220 29.18 31.99 -18.61
CA ARG A 220 30.05 31.75 -19.77
C ARG A 220 29.87 32.79 -20.89
N ARG A 221 28.68 33.36 -21.07
CA ARG A 221 28.44 34.41 -22.06
C ARG A 221 28.95 35.78 -21.63
N SER A 222 28.99 36.07 -20.35
CA SER A 222 29.52 37.35 -19.81
C SER A 222 31.03 37.36 -19.60
N GLY A 223 31.72 36.20 -19.72
CA GLY A 223 33.18 36.08 -19.58
C GLY A 223 33.95 36.01 -20.91
N GLY A 224 33.31 36.27 -22.05
CA GLY A 224 33.88 36.06 -23.37
C GLY A 224 34.37 37.30 -24.12
N GLU A 225 34.87 38.35 -23.40
CA GLU A 225 35.61 39.47 -24.04
C GLU A 225 36.82 39.83 -23.14
N ASN A 226 37.82 39.02 -23.17
CA ASN A 226 39.19 39.42 -22.81
C ASN A 226 40.02 39.42 -24.10
N HIS A 227 40.12 40.58 -24.72
CA HIS A 227 41.16 40.85 -25.70
C HIS A 227 42.52 40.64 -25.06
N PRO A 228 43.47 39.90 -25.70
CA PRO A 228 44.85 39.86 -25.25
C PRO A 228 45.54 41.25 -25.44
N PRO A 229 46.37 41.66 -24.52
CA PRO A 229 47.07 42.94 -24.61
C PRO A 229 48.01 42.94 -25.82
N GLU A 230 47.93 44.00 -26.61
CA GLU A 230 48.79 44.31 -27.76
C GLU A 230 50.24 44.44 -27.30
N LYS A 231 51.17 43.73 -27.95
CA LYS A 231 52.60 43.83 -27.67
C LYS A 231 53.16 45.15 -28.14
N PRO A 232 54.01 45.90 -27.39
CA PRO A 232 54.62 47.12 -27.84
C PRO A 232 55.60 46.91 -29.00
N ARG A 233 55.48 47.70 -30.05
CA ARG A 233 56.43 47.75 -31.18
C ARG A 233 57.76 48.31 -30.67
N LYS A 234 58.84 47.56 -30.90
CA LYS A 234 60.20 48.08 -30.74
C LYS A 234 60.51 49.03 -31.93
N VAL A 235 61.00 50.24 -31.59
CA VAL A 235 61.74 51.16 -32.45
C VAL A 235 63.21 50.78 -32.36
#